data_67aaf18b5a9d83c7865f426b1944cb4b
#
_entry.id   67aaf18b5a9d83c7865f426b1944cb4b
#
_cell.length_a   1.000
_cell.length_b   1.000
_cell.length_c   1.000
_cell.angle_alpha   90.00
_cell.angle_beta   90.00
_cell.angle_gamma   90.00
#
_symmetry.space_group_name_H-M   'P 1'
#
loop_
_entity.id
_entity.type
_entity.pdbx_description
1 polymer ?
#
loop_
_entity_poly.entity_id
_entity_poly.type
_entity_poly.pdbx_seq_one_letter_code
_entity_poly.pdbx_strand_id
1 'polypeptide(L)'
;MYNEVHSLHGHTLLLITKPSLQATALLQHLKQSLSLNGKLHNIQRSFDDIAPGSIILFDMMEADKKLIHYWQDILSRKNNNIRVLLLNTPDEYPFRDIESWPHINGVFYVTEEEDRVVEGLQGILRGECYFSQKLASYLITHSGNYRYNSSESALLTHREK
;
A
#
# COMPACT_ATOMS: atom_id res chain seq x y z
N MET A 1 10.73 16.52 -20.99
CA MET A 1 10.23 15.61 -21.29
C MET A 1 10.67 14.51 -20.69
N TYR A 2 11.65 14.28 -20.78
CA TYR A 2 12.20 13.42 -20.21
C TYR A 2 12.04 13.48 -18.81
N ASN A 3 11.97 14.60 -18.13
CA ASN A 3 11.89 14.70 -16.76
C ASN A 3 10.63 14.19 -16.23
N GLU A 4 9.55 14.40 -16.87
CA GLU A 4 8.39 13.88 -16.36
C GLU A 4 8.37 12.43 -16.42
N VAL A 5 8.90 11.91 -17.42
CA VAL A 5 9.00 10.50 -17.55
C VAL A 5 9.82 9.94 -16.45
N HIS A 6 10.89 10.60 -16.11
CA HIS A 6 11.71 10.14 -15.06
C HIS A 6 11.01 10.21 -13.76
N SER A 7 10.24 11.21 -13.50
CA SER A 7 9.56 11.33 -12.28
C SER A 7 8.56 10.22 -12.12
N LEU A 8 7.87 9.86 -13.14
CA LEU A 8 6.96 8.77 -13.05
C LEU A 8 7.67 7.48 -12.82
N HIS A 9 8.82 7.33 -13.41
CA HIS A 9 9.53 6.12 -13.26
C HIS A 9 10.20 6.03 -11.91
N GLY A 10 10.13 7.06 -11.10
CA GLY A 10 10.68 7.00 -9.79
C GLY A 10 9.86 6.14 -8.87
N HIS A 11 8.64 5.77 -9.26
CA HIS A 11 7.81 4.94 -8.44
C HIS A 11 7.74 3.54 -8.99
N THR A 12 7.96 2.56 -8.17
CA THR A 12 7.86 1.16 -8.55
C THR A 12 6.83 0.50 -7.66
N LEU A 13 5.95 -0.26 -8.26
CA LEU A 13 4.96 -0.98 -7.52
C LEU A 13 5.49 -2.37 -7.22
N LEU A 14 5.49 -2.77 -5.96
CA LEU A 14 5.95 -4.08 -5.57
C LEU A 14 4.76 -4.83 -4.98
N LEU A 15 4.30 -5.86 -5.65
CA LEU A 15 3.19 -6.66 -5.18
C LEU A 15 3.75 -7.87 -4.44
N ILE A 16 3.55 -7.94 -3.14
CA ILE A 16 4.04 -9.05 -2.32
C ILE A 16 2.88 -10.00 -2.09
N THR A 17 2.93 -11.15 -2.74
CA THR A 17 1.85 -12.10 -2.68
C THR A 17 2.35 -13.47 -3.08
N LYS A 18 1.48 -14.45 -3.09
CA LYS A 18 1.82 -15.77 -3.56
C LYS A 18 1.70 -15.74 -5.07
N PRO A 19 2.72 -16.16 -5.80
CA PRO A 19 2.66 -16.13 -7.25
C PRO A 19 1.52 -16.98 -7.79
N SER A 20 0.75 -16.43 -8.71
CA SER A 20 -0.37 -17.12 -9.31
C SER A 20 -0.76 -16.40 -10.59
N LEU A 21 -1.63 -16.99 -11.35
CA LEU A 21 -2.12 -16.36 -12.56
C LEU A 21 -2.94 -15.13 -12.21
N GLN A 22 -3.73 -15.19 -11.14
CA GLN A 22 -4.50 -14.06 -10.71
C GLN A 22 -3.63 -12.92 -10.28
N ALA A 23 -2.56 -13.21 -9.56
CA ALA A 23 -1.64 -12.17 -9.08
C ALA A 23 -0.94 -11.52 -10.25
N THR A 24 -0.55 -12.32 -11.24
CA THR A 24 0.11 -11.79 -12.41
C THR A 24 -0.85 -10.89 -13.19
N ALA A 25 -2.09 -11.32 -13.32
CA ALA A 25 -3.09 -10.54 -14.05
C ALA A 25 -3.36 -9.22 -13.33
N LEU A 26 -3.45 -9.25 -12.02
CA LEU A 26 -3.67 -8.04 -11.25
C LEU A 26 -2.50 -7.08 -11.46
N LEU A 27 -1.29 -7.57 -11.34
CA LEU A 27 -0.12 -6.73 -11.49
C LEU A 27 -0.09 -6.09 -12.89
N GLN A 28 -0.39 -6.86 -13.92
CA GLN A 28 -0.39 -6.34 -15.27
C GLN A 28 -1.44 -5.26 -15.41
N HIS A 29 -2.61 -5.47 -14.86
CA HIS A 29 -3.69 -4.50 -14.93
C HIS A 29 -3.26 -3.19 -14.24
N LEU A 30 -2.65 -3.30 -13.08
CA LEU A 30 -2.22 -2.13 -12.35
C LEU A 30 -1.11 -1.39 -13.08
N LYS A 31 -0.18 -2.13 -13.65
CA LYS A 31 0.92 -1.50 -14.37
C LYS A 31 0.39 -0.72 -15.56
N GLN A 32 -0.57 -1.28 -16.26
CA GLN A 32 -1.12 -0.62 -17.43
C GLN A 32 -1.97 0.57 -17.03
N SER A 33 -2.80 0.41 -16.02
CA SER A 33 -3.70 1.47 -15.61
C SER A 33 -2.97 2.66 -15.01
N LEU A 34 -1.85 2.40 -14.35
CA LEU A 34 -1.14 3.45 -13.66
C LEU A 34 0.13 3.90 -14.36
N SER A 35 0.46 3.26 -15.44
CA SER A 35 1.68 3.54 -16.20
C SER A 35 2.90 3.47 -15.30
N LEU A 36 2.99 2.41 -14.51
CA LEU A 36 4.09 2.23 -13.58
C LEU A 36 4.84 0.96 -13.86
N ASN A 37 6.06 0.91 -13.45
CA ASN A 37 6.81 -0.32 -13.43
C ASN A 37 6.35 -1.09 -12.22
N GLY A 38 6.37 -2.38 -12.28
CA GLY A 38 5.96 -3.19 -11.16
C GLY A 38 6.55 -4.57 -11.20
N LYS A 39 6.66 -5.18 -10.04
CA LYS A 39 7.19 -6.51 -9.90
C LYS A 39 6.35 -7.26 -8.92
N LEU A 40 6.34 -8.58 -9.06
CA LEU A 40 5.67 -9.45 -8.10
C LEU A 40 6.75 -10.13 -7.29
N HIS A 41 6.63 -10.12 -5.99
CA HIS A 41 7.58 -10.81 -5.12
C HIS A 41 6.86 -11.86 -4.30
N ASN A 42 7.43 -13.06 -4.25
CA ASN A 42 6.84 -14.16 -3.51
C ASN A 42 6.89 -13.84 -2.02
N ILE A 43 5.74 -13.80 -1.38
CA ILE A 43 5.61 -13.44 0.01
C ILE A 43 6.37 -14.38 0.93
N GLN A 44 6.66 -15.59 0.46
CA GLN A 44 7.39 -16.56 1.26
C GLN A 44 8.91 -16.38 1.19
N ARG A 45 9.38 -15.49 0.37
CA ARG A 45 10.81 -15.31 0.24
C ARG A 45 11.28 -13.98 0.76
N SER A 46 12.45 -13.97 1.34
CA SER A 46 12.96 -12.73 1.90
C SER A 46 13.36 -11.77 0.78
N PHE A 47 13.41 -10.51 1.06
CA PHE A 47 13.72 -9.53 0.04
C PHE A 47 14.21 -8.27 0.73
N ASP A 48 15.44 -7.91 0.51
CA ASP A 48 15.97 -6.75 1.12
C ASP A 48 16.16 -5.62 0.18
N ASP A 49 16.02 -5.78 -1.10
CA ASP A 49 16.38 -4.79 -2.08
C ASP A 49 15.16 -3.97 -2.51
N ILE A 50 14.58 -3.24 -1.62
CA ILE A 50 13.42 -2.44 -1.92
C ILE A 50 13.88 -1.05 -2.32
N ALA A 51 13.58 -0.68 -3.55
CA ALA A 51 14.04 0.59 -4.07
C ALA A 51 13.40 1.77 -3.37
N PRO A 52 14.08 2.89 -3.24
CA PRO A 52 13.50 4.06 -2.62
C PRO A 52 12.26 4.51 -3.39
N GLY A 53 11.27 4.95 -2.70
CA GLY A 53 10.04 5.41 -3.33
C GLY A 53 9.11 4.32 -3.76
N SER A 54 9.40 3.07 -3.40
CA SER A 54 8.53 1.96 -3.79
C SER A 54 7.17 2.04 -3.14
N ILE A 55 6.16 1.59 -3.87
CA ILE A 55 4.84 1.44 -3.33
C ILE A 55 4.64 -0.04 -3.12
N ILE A 56 4.45 -0.46 -1.87
CA ILE A 56 4.36 -1.86 -1.51
C ILE A 56 2.90 -2.24 -1.36
N LEU A 57 2.45 -3.22 -2.11
CA LEU A 57 1.09 -3.70 -2.00
C LEU A 57 1.19 -5.10 -1.39
N PHE A 58 0.84 -5.24 -0.15
CA PHE A 58 1.02 -6.49 0.58
C PHE A 58 -0.29 -7.26 0.68
N ASP A 59 -0.30 -8.49 0.18
CA ASP A 59 -1.51 -9.29 0.09
C ASP A 59 -1.78 -9.99 1.43
N MET A 60 -2.70 -9.46 2.20
CA MET A 60 -3.01 -9.97 3.51
C MET A 60 -3.63 -11.37 3.47
N MET A 61 -4.27 -11.72 2.36
CA MET A 61 -4.89 -13.01 2.28
C MET A 61 -3.86 -14.12 2.24
N GLU A 62 -2.64 -13.84 1.84
CA GLU A 62 -1.60 -14.85 1.71
C GLU A 62 -0.63 -14.87 2.89
N ALA A 63 -0.95 -14.20 3.98
CA ALA A 63 -0.01 -14.10 5.09
C ALA A 63 -0.63 -14.50 6.41
N ASP A 64 0.06 -15.34 7.16
CA ASP A 64 -0.35 -15.65 8.52
C ASP A 64 0.37 -14.66 9.45
N LYS A 65 0.15 -14.77 10.75
CA LYS A 65 0.72 -13.87 11.70
C LYS A 65 2.22 -13.82 11.67
N LYS A 66 2.87 -14.94 11.51
CA LYS A 66 4.29 -15.00 11.50
C LYS A 66 4.83 -14.26 10.31
N LEU A 67 4.20 -14.45 9.15
CA LEU A 67 4.67 -13.84 7.93
C LEU A 67 4.43 -12.34 7.98
N ILE A 68 3.33 -11.91 8.58
CA ILE A 68 3.05 -10.50 8.74
C ILE A 68 4.14 -9.85 9.59
N HIS A 69 4.50 -10.47 10.71
CA HIS A 69 5.52 -9.90 11.56
C HIS A 69 6.88 -9.83 10.86
N TYR A 70 7.18 -10.85 10.10
CA TYR A 70 8.44 -10.91 9.36
C TYR A 70 8.52 -9.74 8.39
N TRP A 71 7.46 -9.49 7.62
CA TRP A 71 7.48 -8.41 6.65
C TRP A 71 7.41 -7.04 7.31
N GLN A 72 6.67 -6.92 8.41
CA GLN A 72 6.66 -5.66 9.14
C GLN A 72 8.06 -5.30 9.61
N ASP A 73 8.80 -6.30 10.06
CA ASP A 73 10.15 -6.06 10.53
C ASP A 73 11.05 -5.60 9.38
N ILE A 74 10.97 -6.26 8.25
CA ILE A 74 11.78 -5.89 7.10
C ILE A 74 11.43 -4.48 6.65
N LEU A 75 10.14 -4.19 6.53
CA LEU A 75 9.72 -2.89 6.03
C LEU A 75 10.00 -1.76 7.01
N SER A 76 10.02 -2.07 8.30
CA SER A 76 10.29 -1.06 9.29
C SER A 76 11.72 -0.55 9.24
N ARG A 77 12.62 -1.35 8.67
CA ARG A 77 14.00 -0.94 8.58
C ARG A 77 14.27 -0.11 7.35
N LYS A 78 13.28 0.09 6.49
CA LYS A 78 13.47 0.88 5.28
C LYS A 78 12.90 2.26 5.53
N ASN A 79 13.65 3.29 5.20
CA ASN A 79 13.10 4.59 5.33
C ASN A 79 13.41 5.37 4.10
N ASN A 80 13.17 4.81 2.95
CA ASN A 80 13.45 5.46 1.69
C ASN A 80 12.19 5.95 1.04
N ASN A 81 11.30 6.52 1.80
CA ASN A 81 10.03 7.03 1.30
C ASN A 81 9.15 5.96 0.71
N ILE A 82 9.23 4.75 1.24
CA ILE A 82 8.35 3.70 0.75
C ILE A 82 6.98 3.91 1.37
N ARG A 83 5.97 3.44 0.70
CA ARG A 83 4.59 3.52 1.19
C ARG A 83 4.01 2.12 1.16
N VAL A 84 3.36 1.71 2.22
CA VAL A 84 2.82 0.36 2.35
C VAL A 84 1.31 0.41 2.30
N LEU A 85 0.72 -0.44 1.46
CA LEU A 85 -0.71 -0.56 1.39
C LEU A 85 -1.07 -2.02 1.58
N LEU A 86 -2.13 -2.29 2.30
CA LEU A 86 -2.57 -3.65 2.53
C LEU A 86 -3.65 -4.00 1.50
N LEU A 87 -3.55 -5.18 0.90
CA LEU A 87 -4.49 -5.65 -0.10
C LEU A 87 -5.23 -6.86 0.46
N ASN A 88 -6.47 -7.03 0.12
CA ASN A 88 -7.30 -8.17 0.55
C ASN A 88 -7.35 -8.25 2.08
N THR A 89 -7.51 -7.13 2.72
CA THR A 89 -7.53 -7.08 4.17
C THR A 89 -8.89 -7.55 4.65
N PRO A 90 -8.94 -8.45 5.64
CA PRO A 90 -10.22 -8.87 6.17
C PRO A 90 -10.93 -7.69 6.83
N ASP A 91 -12.27 -7.65 6.71
CA ASP A 91 -13.01 -6.56 7.27
C ASP A 91 -12.83 -6.44 8.77
N GLU A 92 -12.59 -7.54 9.44
CA GLU A 92 -12.45 -7.52 10.87
C GLU A 92 -11.02 -7.28 11.37
N TYR A 93 -10.08 -7.05 10.45
CA TYR A 93 -8.69 -6.83 10.86
C TYR A 93 -8.66 -5.58 11.74
N PRO A 94 -8.15 -5.66 12.97
CA PRO A 94 -8.28 -4.54 13.89
C PRO A 94 -7.49 -3.33 13.46
N PHE A 95 -8.04 -2.16 13.72
CA PHE A 95 -7.37 -0.91 13.39
C PHE A 95 -6.02 -0.82 14.10
N ARG A 96 -5.93 -1.33 15.31
CA ARG A 96 -4.70 -1.33 16.06
C ARG A 96 -3.63 -2.11 15.33
N ASP A 97 -4.02 -3.19 14.65
CA ASP A 97 -3.05 -3.99 13.91
C ASP A 97 -2.67 -3.29 12.60
N ILE A 98 -3.57 -2.51 12.03
CA ILE A 98 -3.22 -1.73 10.85
C ILE A 98 -2.20 -0.67 11.24
N GLU A 99 -2.39 -0.05 12.41
CA GLU A 99 -1.49 0.96 12.87
C GLU A 99 -0.09 0.43 13.09
N SER A 100 0.06 -0.86 13.35
CA SER A 100 1.36 -1.46 13.58
C SER A 100 2.20 -1.58 12.32
N TRP A 101 1.61 -1.41 11.16
CA TRP A 101 2.36 -1.52 9.93
C TRP A 101 3.21 -0.29 9.68
N PRO A 102 4.50 -0.47 9.39
CA PRO A 102 5.35 0.68 9.13
C PRO A 102 4.97 1.32 7.79
N HIS A 103 5.07 2.61 7.70
CA HIS A 103 4.83 3.35 6.45
C HIS A 103 3.44 3.12 5.86
N ILE A 104 2.44 2.85 6.71
CA ILE A 104 1.12 2.50 6.22
C ILE A 104 0.46 3.71 5.57
N ASN A 105 0.00 3.55 4.35
CA ASN A 105 -0.61 4.62 3.60
C ASN A 105 -1.97 4.27 3.03
N GLY A 106 -2.37 3.05 3.15
CA GLY A 106 -3.69 2.68 2.64
C GLY A 106 -4.07 1.27 2.95
N VAL A 107 -5.36 1.00 2.91
CA VAL A 107 -5.89 -0.32 3.18
C VAL A 107 -7.00 -0.62 2.18
N PHE A 108 -6.84 -1.72 1.43
CA PHE A 108 -7.87 -2.19 0.52
C PHE A 108 -8.45 -3.46 1.16
N TYR A 109 -9.76 -3.45 1.38
CA TYR A 109 -10.41 -4.59 2.02
C TYR A 109 -10.77 -5.65 0.98
N VAL A 110 -10.95 -6.85 1.44
CA VAL A 110 -11.16 -8.00 0.55
C VAL A 110 -12.40 -7.81 -0.33
N THR A 111 -13.34 -6.97 0.07
CA THR A 111 -14.52 -6.74 -0.70
C THR A 111 -14.37 -5.66 -1.76
N GLU A 112 -13.22 -5.01 -1.82
CA GLU A 112 -13.07 -3.93 -2.80
C GLU A 112 -12.77 -4.47 -4.16
N GLU A 113 -13.29 -3.83 -5.19
CA GLU A 113 -13.06 -4.28 -6.54
C GLU A 113 -11.79 -3.70 -7.09
N GLU A 114 -11.29 -4.30 -8.16
CA GLU A 114 -10.06 -3.85 -8.77
C GLU A 114 -10.07 -2.39 -9.15
N ASP A 115 -11.20 -1.87 -9.60
CA ASP A 115 -11.27 -0.47 -9.98
C ASP A 115 -11.00 0.45 -8.78
N ARG A 116 -11.40 0.02 -7.58
CA ARG A 116 -11.13 0.80 -6.42
C ARG A 116 -9.67 0.75 -6.06
N VAL A 117 -9.01 -0.35 -6.31
CA VAL A 117 -7.57 -0.47 -6.05
C VAL A 117 -6.83 0.50 -6.98
N VAL A 118 -7.23 0.55 -8.24
CA VAL A 118 -6.61 1.47 -9.18
C VAL A 118 -6.84 2.90 -8.73
N GLU A 119 -8.05 3.25 -8.33
CA GLU A 119 -8.38 4.57 -7.89
C GLU A 119 -7.59 4.95 -6.65
N GLY A 120 -7.49 4.05 -5.70
CA GLY A 120 -6.71 4.30 -4.49
C GLY A 120 -5.24 4.50 -4.78
N LEU A 121 -4.68 3.69 -5.68
CA LEU A 121 -3.28 3.84 -6.03
C LEU A 121 -3.03 5.15 -6.78
N GLN A 122 -3.99 5.60 -7.57
CA GLN A 122 -3.85 6.89 -8.21
C GLN A 122 -3.75 7.98 -7.14
N GLY A 123 -4.52 7.88 -6.07
CA GLY A 123 -4.44 8.82 -4.97
C GLY A 123 -3.08 8.75 -4.28
N ILE A 124 -2.56 7.56 -4.09
CA ILE A 124 -1.26 7.39 -3.47
C ILE A 124 -0.18 8.08 -4.32
N LEU A 125 -0.29 7.98 -5.63
CA LEU A 125 0.68 8.62 -6.50
C LEU A 125 0.58 10.15 -6.41
N ARG A 126 -0.55 10.68 -6.02
CA ARG A 126 -0.71 12.11 -5.83
C ARG A 126 -0.33 12.55 -4.42
N GLY A 127 0.13 11.64 -3.59
CA GLY A 127 0.53 11.97 -2.23
C GLY A 127 -0.57 11.81 -1.21
N GLU A 128 -1.69 11.20 -1.57
CA GLU A 128 -2.79 11.00 -0.65
C GLU A 128 -2.69 9.65 0.04
N CYS A 129 -3.48 9.43 1.05
CA CYS A 129 -3.60 8.14 1.70
C CYS A 129 -4.93 7.54 1.32
N TYR A 130 -5.09 6.25 1.48
CA TYR A 130 -6.35 5.58 1.16
C TYR A 130 -6.84 4.82 2.38
N PHE A 131 -7.64 5.48 3.22
CA PHE A 131 -8.19 4.88 4.42
C PHE A 131 -9.69 5.17 4.49
N SER A 132 -10.45 4.29 5.13
CA SER A 132 -11.84 4.59 5.37
C SER A 132 -11.89 5.75 6.37
N GLN A 133 -13.01 6.44 6.44
CA GLN A 133 -13.14 7.55 7.34
C GLN A 133 -12.94 7.12 8.78
N LYS A 134 -13.46 5.98 9.17
CA LYS A 134 -13.30 5.48 10.51
C LYS A 134 -11.86 5.19 10.82
N LEU A 135 -11.16 4.55 9.92
CA LEU A 135 -9.76 4.22 10.12
C LEU A 135 -8.93 5.49 10.18
N ALA A 136 -9.19 6.44 9.30
CA ALA A 136 -8.45 7.69 9.29
C ALA A 136 -8.62 8.40 10.63
N SER A 137 -9.83 8.43 11.16
CA SER A 137 -10.09 9.06 12.44
C SER A 137 -9.34 8.35 13.54
N TYR A 138 -9.32 7.03 13.50
CA TYR A 138 -8.61 6.27 14.51
C TYR A 138 -7.11 6.59 14.46
N LEU A 139 -6.55 6.63 13.28
CA LEU A 139 -5.11 6.86 13.15
C LEU A 139 -4.73 8.27 13.62
N ILE A 140 -5.54 9.26 13.33
CA ILE A 140 -5.28 10.60 13.76
C ILE A 140 -5.37 10.70 15.27
N THR A 141 -6.32 10.03 15.87
CA THR A 141 -6.54 10.11 17.30
C THR A 141 -5.53 9.30 18.10
N HIS A 142 -5.20 8.11 17.60
CA HIS A 142 -4.39 7.19 18.38
C HIS A 142 -2.92 7.14 18.01
N SER A 143 -2.56 7.55 16.82
CA SER A 143 -1.20 7.44 16.40
C SER A 143 -0.57 8.78 16.31
N GLY A 144 0.37 9.08 17.02
CA GLY A 144 1.03 10.32 16.93
C GLY A 144 1.90 10.45 15.73
N ASN A 145 1.94 9.41 14.92
CA ASN A 145 2.75 9.46 13.77
C ASN A 145 2.12 10.16 12.63
N TYR A 146 0.86 10.35 12.66
CA TYR A 146 0.28 10.95 11.54
C TYR A 146 0.07 12.37 11.79
N ARG A 147 0.67 13.16 11.04
CA ARG A 147 0.55 14.44 11.27
C ARG A 147 0.05 15.02 10.21
N TYR A 148 -0.34 15.53 9.90
CA TYR A 148 -0.87 15.85 9.02
C TYR A 148 -1.42 16.84 8.53
N ASN A 149 -1.56 17.54 8.79
CA ASN A 149 -1.87 18.60 8.28
C ASN A 149 -2.20 18.45 6.88
N SER A 150 -1.35 18.42 6.02
CA SER A 150 -1.60 18.29 4.66
C SER A 150 -2.25 17.01 4.42
N SER A 151 -1.89 16.07 5.12
CA SER A 151 -2.43 14.83 4.91
C SER A 151 -3.80 14.73 5.38
N GLU A 152 -4.20 15.58 6.26
CA GLU A 152 -5.46 15.54 6.78
C GLU A 152 -6.51 15.71 5.76
N SER A 153 -6.36 16.62 4.86
CA SER A 153 -7.31 16.83 3.88
C SER A 153 -7.41 15.65 2.96
N ALA A 154 -6.30 15.05 2.66
CA ALA A 154 -6.28 13.90 1.81
C ALA A 154 -7.01 12.72 2.43
N LEU A 155 -6.86 12.53 3.70
CA LEU A 155 -7.52 11.45 4.36
C LEU A 155 -9.01 11.59 4.30
N LEU A 156 -9.50 12.76 4.46
CA LEU A 156 -10.90 12.93 4.47
C LEU A 156 -11.53 12.83 3.12
N THR A 157 -10.82 13.09 2.12
CA THR A 157 -11.35 13.08 0.82
C THR A 157 -11.86 11.78 0.37
N HIS A 158 -11.16 10.76 0.66
CA HIS A 158 -11.54 9.57 0.11
C HIS A 158 -12.67 8.96 0.60
N ARG A 159 -12.93 9.16 1.69
CA ARG A 159 -13.81 8.34 2.13
C ARG A 159 -15.10 8.77 2.21
N GLU A 160 -15.42 9.68 1.86
CA GLU A 160 -16.58 10.12 1.88
C GLU A 160 -17.49 9.31 1.30
N LYS A 161 -17.38 8.52 0.69
CA LYS A 161 -18.29 7.75 0.20
C LYS A 161 -18.56 6.76 0.96
#